data_123c9a1a15efcb6d1c7f8dc2e5f4e52e
#
_entry.id   123c9a1a15efcb6d1c7f8dc2e5f4e52e
#
_cell.length_a   1.000
_cell.length_b   1.000
_cell.length_c   1.000
_cell.angle_alpha   90.00
_cell.angle_beta   90.00
_cell.angle_gamma   90.00
#
_symmetry.space_group_name_H-M   'P 1'
#
loop_
_entity.id
_entity.type
_entity.pdbx_description
1 polymer ?
#
loop_
_entity_poly.entity_id
_entity_poly.type
_entity_poly.pdbx_seq_one_letter_code
_entity_poly.pdbx_strand_id
1 'polypeptide(L)'
;AGDSFSELNLSYQVFGKELGTAPVVLINHALTGHSNVAGDQGWWKEIVGHQKAINTDVYTVLSFNIPGNGFDGFLIENYKAFITRDIAKIFLEGLSILKITQLFALIGGSLGGGVGWEMVVLDTKITQHFIPVATDWKSTDWLIANCQIQEQFLVNSSNPVHDARMHAMLCYRTPESFKERFHRSKKDNSDVFDVESWLLHHGKKLQERYQLSSYKLMNQLLKTIDVTDGQKKNRELLDKVEANIHIIGVDSDLFFTAEENRETHKKLALTKENVTYYEINSVHGHDAFLMEYDQLQKIIEPIFNINYRENKMKILKFGGKSLANGDGLKNAIEIISSKSKDGEKIAVVVSARDNSTDQLESILETAAEKKDYKSKFDTFKKYQQEPNENIDFSEEFLTLETIFEGVSLL
;
A
#
# COMPACT_ATOMS: atom_id res chain seq x y z
N ALA A 1 24.18 22.98 -2.61
CA ALA A 1 24.92 23.65 -1.60
C ALA A 1 26.43 23.64 -1.84
N GLY A 2 27.11 22.55 -2.19
CA GLY A 2 28.55 22.55 -2.52
C GLY A 2 29.48 22.20 -1.34
N ASP A 3 28.92 22.00 -0.14
CA ASP A 3 29.67 21.46 0.99
C ASP A 3 29.92 19.96 0.80
N SER A 4 31.08 19.47 1.23
CA SER A 4 31.40 18.04 1.21
C SER A 4 31.57 17.52 2.63
N PHE A 5 30.96 16.38 2.91
CA PHE A 5 31.13 15.66 4.17
C PHE A 5 31.99 14.42 3.89
N SER A 6 33.06 14.23 4.66
CA SER A 6 33.92 13.07 4.54
C SER A 6 33.27 11.79 5.06
N GLU A 7 32.33 11.94 6.00
CA GLU A 7 31.65 10.86 6.67
C GLU A 7 30.27 11.32 7.16
N LEU A 8 29.24 10.48 7.02
CA LEU A 8 27.90 10.75 7.50
C LEU A 8 27.30 9.47 8.11
N ASN A 9 26.86 9.55 9.36
CA ASN A 9 26.21 8.44 10.01
C ASN A 9 24.78 8.25 9.51
N LEU A 10 24.45 7.04 9.05
CA LEU A 10 23.11 6.63 8.68
C LEU A 10 22.67 5.46 9.57
N SER A 11 21.96 5.75 10.63
CA SER A 11 21.40 4.73 11.51
C SER A 11 20.06 4.23 10.98
N TYR A 12 19.77 2.95 11.27
CA TYR A 12 18.52 2.31 10.81
C TYR A 12 18.06 1.23 11.80
N GLN A 13 16.81 0.82 11.66
CA GLN A 13 16.24 -0.33 12.36
C GLN A 13 15.58 -1.29 11.36
N VAL A 14 15.61 -2.57 11.71
CA VAL A 14 14.99 -3.65 10.94
C VAL A 14 14.00 -4.39 11.83
N PHE A 15 12.82 -4.66 11.30
CA PHE A 15 11.76 -5.39 11.99
C PHE A 15 11.27 -6.54 11.10
N GLY A 16 10.82 -7.61 11.72
CA GLY A 16 10.26 -8.76 11.01
C GLY A 16 11.33 -9.71 10.50
N LYS A 17 11.30 -10.01 9.21
CA LYS A 17 12.25 -10.95 8.61
C LYS A 17 13.66 -10.34 8.49
N GLU A 18 14.66 -11.19 8.53
CA GLU A 18 16.05 -10.78 8.34
C GLU A 18 16.28 -10.21 6.94
N LEU A 19 17.23 -9.27 6.81
CA LEU A 19 17.62 -8.72 5.53
C LEU A 19 18.07 -9.83 4.56
N GLY A 20 17.58 -9.76 3.34
CA GLY A 20 17.88 -10.73 2.27
C GLY A 20 17.04 -12.02 2.33
N THR A 21 16.14 -12.18 3.31
CA THR A 21 15.30 -13.39 3.43
C THR A 21 13.84 -13.19 3.01
N ALA A 22 13.40 -11.93 2.89
CA ALA A 22 12.03 -11.58 2.53
C ALA A 22 11.98 -10.27 1.73
N PRO A 23 10.86 -9.95 1.05
CA PRO A 23 10.68 -8.68 0.39
C PRO A 23 10.82 -7.51 1.38
N VAL A 24 11.52 -6.44 0.96
CA VAL A 24 11.83 -5.30 1.83
C VAL A 24 10.81 -4.20 1.65
N VAL A 25 10.29 -3.71 2.79
CA VAL A 25 9.46 -2.51 2.88
C VAL A 25 10.27 -1.42 3.57
N LEU A 26 10.52 -0.31 2.88
CA LEU A 26 11.15 0.87 3.47
C LEU A 26 10.10 1.84 3.98
N ILE A 27 10.20 2.22 5.25
CA ILE A 27 9.32 3.22 5.87
C ILE A 27 10.13 4.47 6.18
N ASN A 28 9.78 5.58 5.52
CA ASN A 28 10.35 6.89 5.78
C ASN A 28 9.52 7.62 6.83
N HIS A 29 10.16 8.10 7.90
CA HIS A 29 9.49 8.77 9.00
C HIS A 29 9.14 10.24 8.69
N ALA A 30 8.10 10.74 9.35
CA ALA A 30 7.69 12.15 9.29
C ALA A 30 8.66 13.06 10.07
N LEU A 31 8.43 14.39 10.02
CA LEU A 31 9.31 15.44 10.54
C LEU A 31 9.86 15.17 11.95
N THR A 32 9.03 14.79 12.90
CA THR A 32 9.43 14.50 14.28
C THR A 32 9.49 13.01 14.61
N GLY A 33 9.47 12.17 13.56
CA GLY A 33 9.58 10.72 13.66
C GLY A 33 11.03 10.23 13.75
N HIS A 34 11.17 8.92 13.73
CA HIS A 34 12.43 8.20 13.80
C HIS A 34 12.28 6.77 13.26
N SER A 35 13.37 6.02 13.18
CA SER A 35 13.40 4.66 12.63
C SER A 35 12.59 3.62 13.41
N ASN A 36 12.21 3.86 14.67
CA ASN A 36 11.41 2.91 15.46
C ASN A 36 9.94 2.94 15.05
N VAL A 37 9.58 2.18 14.01
CA VAL A 37 8.24 2.19 13.40
C VAL A 37 7.32 1.08 13.93
N ALA A 38 7.87 0.01 14.51
CA ALA A 38 7.15 -1.17 14.95
C ALA A 38 7.45 -1.55 16.41
N GLY A 39 6.80 -2.58 16.93
CA GLY A 39 6.91 -2.99 18.32
C GLY A 39 6.19 -2.04 19.30
N ASP A 40 6.30 -2.32 20.61
CA ASP A 40 5.50 -1.63 21.64
C ASP A 40 5.68 -0.10 21.65
N GLN A 41 6.87 0.37 21.31
CA GLN A 41 7.25 1.79 21.26
C GLN A 41 7.27 2.34 19.83
N GLY A 42 6.88 1.55 18.82
CA GLY A 42 6.82 1.99 17.43
C GLY A 42 5.73 3.04 17.22
N TRP A 43 6.10 4.14 16.53
CA TRP A 43 5.13 5.22 16.29
C TRP A 43 4.04 4.82 15.27
N TRP A 44 4.25 3.75 14.49
CA TRP A 44 3.27 3.22 13.53
C TRP A 44 2.87 1.76 13.81
N LYS A 45 2.99 1.33 15.07
CA LYS A 45 2.69 -0.03 15.53
C LYS A 45 1.29 -0.53 15.19
N GLU A 46 0.34 0.34 14.95
CA GLU A 46 -1.02 -0.06 14.53
C GLU A 46 -1.06 -0.50 13.06
N ILE A 47 -0.09 -0.08 12.24
CA ILE A 47 0.02 -0.40 10.82
C ILE A 47 1.10 -1.45 10.56
N VAL A 48 2.19 -1.44 11.36
CA VAL A 48 3.38 -2.28 11.18
C VAL A 48 3.54 -3.24 12.35
N GLY A 49 3.53 -4.55 12.07
CA GLY A 49 3.69 -5.55 13.13
C GLY A 49 3.18 -6.94 12.73
N HIS A 50 3.16 -7.84 13.69
CA HIS A 50 2.58 -9.17 13.54
C HIS A 50 1.10 -9.06 13.14
N GLN A 51 0.72 -9.66 12.01
CA GLN A 51 -0.64 -9.64 11.45
C GLN A 51 -1.24 -8.24 11.24
N LYS A 52 -0.41 -7.20 11.14
CA LYS A 52 -0.84 -5.85 10.74
C LYS A 52 -0.83 -5.71 9.21
N ALA A 53 -1.30 -4.57 8.69
CA ALA A 53 -1.32 -4.31 7.25
C ALA A 53 0.08 -4.48 6.61
N ILE A 54 1.12 -3.96 7.27
CA ILE A 54 2.52 -4.26 6.93
C ILE A 54 2.99 -5.36 7.88
N ASN A 55 2.81 -6.61 7.43
CA ASN A 55 3.01 -7.79 8.27
C ASN A 55 4.49 -8.16 8.41
N THR A 56 5.02 -8.04 9.62
CA THR A 56 6.40 -8.41 9.95
C THR A 56 6.68 -9.93 9.87
N ASP A 57 5.65 -10.77 9.79
CA ASP A 57 5.84 -12.22 9.54
C ASP A 57 6.16 -12.52 8.07
N VAL A 58 5.88 -11.57 7.17
CA VAL A 58 6.01 -11.71 5.72
C VAL A 58 7.17 -10.87 5.19
N TYR A 59 7.30 -9.65 5.68
CA TYR A 59 8.23 -8.65 5.18
C TYR A 59 9.43 -8.41 6.09
N THR A 60 10.54 -7.98 5.47
CA THR A 60 11.60 -7.25 6.16
C THR A 60 11.24 -5.77 6.13
N VAL A 61 10.95 -5.18 7.29
CA VAL A 61 10.64 -3.75 7.40
C VAL A 61 11.90 -3.01 7.80
N LEU A 62 12.34 -2.09 6.94
CA LEU A 62 13.51 -1.24 7.14
C LEU A 62 13.06 0.20 7.35
N SER A 63 13.68 0.90 8.28
CA SER A 63 13.50 2.34 8.43
C SER A 63 14.82 3.00 8.79
N PHE A 64 15.23 4.00 8.00
CA PHE A 64 16.38 4.85 8.29
C PHE A 64 15.96 6.01 9.20
N ASN A 65 16.89 6.49 10.03
CA ASN A 65 16.79 7.84 10.58
C ASN A 65 17.27 8.84 9.53
N ILE A 66 16.54 9.93 9.32
CA ILE A 66 17.08 11.05 8.57
C ILE A 66 18.30 11.57 9.34
N PRO A 67 19.51 11.58 8.75
CA PRO A 67 20.70 12.03 9.44
C PRO A 67 20.50 13.42 10.04
N GLY A 68 20.86 13.58 11.30
CA GLY A 68 20.67 14.82 12.04
C GLY A 68 19.30 14.99 12.68
N ASN A 69 18.39 13.98 12.63
CA ASN A 69 17.13 14.02 13.39
C ASN A 69 17.33 13.89 14.90
N GLY A 70 18.55 13.55 15.35
CA GLY A 70 18.94 13.47 16.75
C GLY A 70 18.48 12.23 17.50
N PHE A 71 17.78 11.29 16.86
CA PHE A 71 17.30 10.07 17.51
C PHE A 71 18.45 9.14 17.95
N ASP A 72 19.51 9.10 17.15
CA ASP A 72 20.75 8.35 17.41
C ASP A 72 21.84 9.21 18.08
N GLY A 73 21.51 10.44 18.44
CA GLY A 73 22.44 11.42 19.02
C GLY A 73 23.26 12.19 17.98
N PHE A 74 23.17 11.84 16.70
CA PHE A 74 23.87 12.58 15.64
C PHE A 74 23.11 13.86 15.27
N LEU A 75 23.81 14.98 15.23
CA LEU A 75 23.26 16.31 14.94
C LEU A 75 24.01 16.97 13.79
N ILE A 76 23.32 17.79 13.01
CA ILE A 76 23.85 18.58 11.92
C ILE A 76 23.59 20.08 12.24
N GLU A 77 24.67 20.84 12.46
CA GLU A 77 24.58 22.27 12.76
C GLU A 77 24.38 23.12 11.49
N ASN A 78 25.09 22.78 10.40
CA ASN A 78 24.95 23.44 9.11
C ASN A 78 23.74 22.87 8.34
N TYR A 79 22.54 22.97 8.92
CA TYR A 79 21.31 22.39 8.35
C TYR A 79 20.94 22.94 6.97
N LYS A 80 21.33 24.18 6.63
CA LYS A 80 21.06 24.80 5.32
C LYS A 80 21.87 24.19 4.17
N ALA A 81 22.90 23.41 4.48
CA ALA A 81 23.66 22.68 3.48
C ALA A 81 22.90 21.47 2.88
N PHE A 82 21.81 21.05 3.52
CA PHE A 82 21.03 19.89 3.09
C PHE A 82 19.67 20.30 2.51
N ILE A 83 19.27 19.58 1.47
CA ILE A 83 17.94 19.59 0.89
C ILE A 83 17.38 18.17 0.90
N THR A 84 16.07 18.01 0.67
CA THR A 84 15.38 16.69 0.69
C THR A 84 16.01 15.70 -0.26
N ARG A 85 16.45 16.14 -1.44
CA ARG A 85 17.14 15.32 -2.44
C ARG A 85 18.45 14.73 -1.91
N ASP A 86 19.18 15.42 -1.05
CA ASP A 86 20.42 14.89 -0.48
C ASP A 86 20.11 13.71 0.47
N ILE A 87 19.04 13.82 1.25
CA ILE A 87 18.57 12.72 2.11
C ILE A 87 18.15 11.51 1.27
N ALA A 88 17.45 11.74 0.16
CA ALA A 88 17.07 10.67 -0.74
C ALA A 88 18.29 9.94 -1.33
N LYS A 89 19.35 10.68 -1.74
CA LYS A 89 20.62 10.09 -2.18
C LYS A 89 21.29 9.26 -1.09
N ILE A 90 21.33 9.77 0.14
CA ILE A 90 21.89 9.07 1.30
C ILE A 90 21.12 7.76 1.57
N PHE A 91 19.79 7.77 1.47
CA PHE A 91 18.99 6.57 1.65
C PHE A 91 19.21 5.55 0.53
N LEU A 92 19.32 5.99 -0.72
CA LEU A 92 19.65 5.12 -1.85
C LEU A 92 21.04 4.49 -1.69
N GLU A 93 22.04 5.26 -1.24
CA GLU A 93 23.36 4.73 -0.91
C GLU A 93 23.30 3.73 0.25
N GLY A 94 22.52 4.02 1.31
CA GLY A 94 22.27 3.10 2.40
C GLY A 94 21.66 1.77 1.92
N LEU A 95 20.70 1.80 1.01
CA LEU A 95 20.12 0.60 0.39
C LEU A 95 21.19 -0.18 -0.41
N SER A 96 22.03 0.53 -1.17
CA SER A 96 23.14 -0.07 -1.93
C SER A 96 24.14 -0.80 -1.01
N ILE A 97 24.56 -0.16 0.09
CA ILE A 97 25.45 -0.75 1.10
C ILE A 97 24.82 -2.00 1.73
N LEU A 98 23.52 -1.97 1.99
CA LEU A 98 22.75 -3.12 2.50
C LEU A 98 22.45 -4.17 1.42
N LYS A 99 22.90 -3.97 0.17
CA LYS A 99 22.68 -4.83 -1.00
C LYS A 99 21.21 -5.00 -1.36
N ILE A 100 20.41 -3.99 -1.09
CA ILE A 100 18.98 -3.95 -1.45
C ILE A 100 18.87 -3.22 -2.79
N THR A 101 18.63 -3.98 -3.86
CA THR A 101 18.53 -3.44 -5.23
C THR A 101 17.10 -3.05 -5.61
N GLN A 102 16.10 -3.57 -4.92
CA GLN A 102 14.71 -3.25 -5.13
C GLN A 102 13.91 -3.45 -3.84
N LEU A 103 13.03 -2.51 -3.56
CA LEU A 103 12.05 -2.59 -2.49
C LEU A 103 10.74 -3.19 -3.03
N PHE A 104 10.04 -3.96 -2.21
CA PHE A 104 8.64 -4.30 -2.46
C PHE A 104 7.77 -3.04 -2.36
N ALA A 105 7.93 -2.29 -1.28
CA ALA A 105 7.23 -1.02 -1.10
C ALA A 105 8.11 0.04 -0.43
N LEU A 106 7.93 1.28 -0.86
CA LEU A 106 8.41 2.48 -0.21
C LEU A 106 7.20 3.27 0.28
N ILE A 107 7.06 3.45 1.58
CA ILE A 107 5.96 4.21 2.18
C ILE A 107 6.51 5.31 3.08
N GLY A 108 5.92 6.49 3.01
CA GLY A 108 6.32 7.61 3.85
C GLY A 108 5.20 8.61 4.06
N GLY A 109 5.05 9.09 5.31
CA GLY A 109 4.11 10.13 5.66
C GLY A 109 4.77 11.51 5.69
N SER A 110 4.07 12.55 5.22
CA SER A 110 4.54 13.94 5.30
C SER A 110 5.94 14.10 4.70
N LEU A 111 6.92 14.65 5.44
CA LEU A 111 8.32 14.78 5.01
C LEU A 111 8.90 13.44 4.50
N GLY A 112 8.57 12.32 5.16
CA GLY A 112 9.03 11.00 4.74
C GLY A 112 8.54 10.61 3.35
N GLY A 113 7.32 11.01 2.99
CA GLY A 113 6.79 10.85 1.65
C GLY A 113 7.48 11.77 0.63
N GLY A 114 7.83 13.00 1.02
CA GLY A 114 8.65 13.91 0.21
C GLY A 114 10.03 13.35 -0.11
N VAL A 115 10.70 12.74 0.88
CA VAL A 115 11.95 11.98 0.65
C VAL A 115 11.70 10.80 -0.30
N GLY A 116 10.58 10.10 -0.15
CA GLY A 116 10.18 9.00 -1.03
C GLY A 116 9.99 9.47 -2.48
N TRP A 117 9.35 10.60 -2.72
CA TRP A 117 9.21 11.20 -4.05
C TRP A 117 10.57 11.48 -4.71
N GLU A 118 11.51 12.05 -3.96
CA GLU A 118 12.88 12.26 -4.46
C GLU A 118 13.59 10.94 -4.77
N MET A 119 13.43 9.90 -3.93
CA MET A 119 14.04 8.58 -4.13
C MET A 119 13.56 7.93 -5.43
N VAL A 120 12.24 7.91 -5.69
CA VAL A 120 11.68 7.25 -6.89
C VAL A 120 11.99 8.01 -8.18
N VAL A 121 12.31 9.30 -8.10
CA VAL A 121 12.77 10.09 -9.25
C VAL A 121 14.27 9.89 -9.50
N LEU A 122 15.07 9.73 -8.45
CA LEU A 122 16.52 9.46 -8.56
C LEU A 122 16.80 8.03 -9.05
N ASP A 123 16.01 7.07 -8.60
CA ASP A 123 16.05 5.68 -9.07
C ASP A 123 14.63 5.20 -9.39
N THR A 124 14.29 5.24 -10.66
CA THR A 124 12.92 4.98 -11.16
C THR A 124 12.45 3.54 -10.96
N LYS A 125 13.35 2.61 -10.60
CA LYS A 125 13.10 1.18 -10.40
C LYS A 125 13.27 0.71 -8.96
N ILE A 126 13.61 1.61 -8.05
CA ILE A 126 13.96 1.26 -6.67
C ILE A 126 12.86 0.52 -5.92
N THR A 127 11.60 0.73 -6.28
CA THR A 127 10.47 0.09 -5.61
C THR A 127 9.39 -0.39 -6.57
N GLN A 128 8.68 -1.47 -6.20
CA GLN A 128 7.49 -1.94 -6.94
C GLN A 128 6.25 -1.10 -6.60
N HIS A 129 6.09 -0.70 -5.33
CA HIS A 129 5.00 0.12 -4.85
C HIS A 129 5.53 1.35 -4.14
N PHE A 130 5.07 2.53 -4.53
CA PHE A 130 5.34 3.78 -3.82
C PHE A 130 4.05 4.34 -3.21
N ILE A 131 4.06 4.59 -1.91
CA ILE A 131 2.89 4.97 -1.12
C ILE A 131 3.18 6.27 -0.37
N PRO A 132 3.07 7.43 -1.04
CA PRO A 132 3.16 8.74 -0.39
C PRO A 132 1.85 9.03 0.36
N VAL A 133 1.96 9.35 1.68
CA VAL A 133 0.81 9.58 2.57
C VAL A 133 0.87 11.02 3.10
N ALA A 134 -0.19 11.80 2.91
CA ALA A 134 -0.29 13.20 3.35
C ALA A 134 0.96 14.02 2.95
N THR A 135 1.33 13.96 1.67
CA THR A 135 2.54 14.58 1.12
C THR A 135 2.41 14.81 -0.38
N ASP A 136 3.32 15.60 -0.96
CA ASP A 136 3.39 15.78 -2.41
C ASP A 136 4.84 15.81 -2.90
N TRP A 137 5.03 15.74 -4.23
CA TRP A 137 6.33 15.75 -4.91
C TRP A 137 7.04 17.10 -4.88
N LYS A 138 6.34 18.16 -4.46
CA LYS A 138 6.86 19.53 -4.38
C LYS A 138 6.18 20.29 -3.26
N SER A 139 6.97 21.02 -2.46
CA SER A 139 6.45 21.98 -1.49
C SER A 139 5.85 23.18 -2.19
N THR A 140 4.60 23.48 -1.87
CA THR A 140 3.89 24.64 -2.41
C THR A 140 4.29 25.95 -1.71
N ASP A 141 3.91 27.10 -2.28
CA ASP A 141 4.13 28.39 -1.64
C ASP A 141 3.49 28.47 -0.25
N TRP A 142 2.33 27.81 -0.05
CA TRP A 142 1.68 27.69 1.26
C TRP A 142 2.55 26.95 2.27
N LEU A 143 3.08 25.79 1.90
CA LEU A 143 3.95 25.00 2.76
C LEU A 143 5.28 25.72 3.03
N ILE A 144 5.88 26.35 2.02
CA ILE A 144 7.09 27.16 2.15
C ILE A 144 6.87 28.32 3.12
N ALA A 145 5.71 29.01 3.04
CA ALA A 145 5.36 30.09 3.98
C ALA A 145 5.22 29.57 5.42
N ASN A 146 4.59 28.41 5.62
CA ASN A 146 4.53 27.74 6.93
C ASN A 146 5.94 27.43 7.47
N CYS A 147 6.82 26.85 6.64
CA CYS A 147 8.21 26.60 7.01
C CYS A 147 8.96 27.88 7.37
N GLN A 148 8.68 28.98 6.67
CA GLN A 148 9.31 30.28 6.98
C GLN A 148 8.87 30.82 8.35
N ILE A 149 7.59 30.68 8.73
CA ILE A 149 7.10 31.04 10.06
C ILE A 149 7.74 30.14 11.12
N GLN A 150 7.83 28.84 10.87
CA GLN A 150 8.54 27.89 11.75
C GLN A 150 10.00 28.33 11.96
N GLU A 151 10.72 28.70 10.90
CA GLU A 151 12.10 29.16 10.99
C GLU A 151 12.21 30.41 11.88
N GLN A 152 11.24 31.36 11.82
CA GLN A 152 11.25 32.52 12.68
C GLN A 152 11.14 32.14 14.16
N PHE A 153 10.28 31.19 14.54
CA PHE A 153 10.23 30.65 15.89
C PHE A 153 11.55 29.98 16.29
N LEU A 154 12.10 29.15 15.43
CA LEU A 154 13.32 28.38 15.70
C LEU A 154 14.59 29.25 15.81
N VAL A 155 14.57 30.47 15.29
CA VAL A 155 15.71 31.37 15.32
C VAL A 155 15.56 32.49 16.38
N ASN A 156 14.34 33.03 16.57
CA ASN A 156 14.13 34.26 17.33
C ASN A 156 13.41 34.06 18.68
N SER A 157 12.76 32.88 18.89
CA SER A 157 12.07 32.67 20.18
C SER A 157 13.05 32.35 21.30
N SER A 158 12.70 32.78 22.53
CA SER A 158 13.39 32.36 23.75
C SER A 158 13.14 30.86 24.09
N ASN A 159 12.08 30.27 23.51
CA ASN A 159 11.73 28.86 23.70
C ASN A 159 11.43 28.19 22.33
N PRO A 160 12.45 28.07 21.47
CA PRO A 160 12.25 27.87 20.02
C PRO A 160 11.49 26.61 19.65
N VAL A 161 11.88 25.43 20.19
CA VAL A 161 11.23 24.16 19.86
C VAL A 161 9.79 24.09 20.38
N HIS A 162 9.57 24.63 21.58
CA HIS A 162 8.24 24.70 22.20
C HIS A 162 7.29 25.57 21.36
N ASP A 163 7.70 26.80 21.02
CA ASP A 163 6.84 27.76 20.33
C ASP A 163 6.57 27.33 18.89
N ALA A 164 7.59 26.84 18.20
CA ALA A 164 7.43 26.24 16.87
C ALA A 164 6.44 25.06 16.89
N ARG A 165 6.48 24.18 17.92
CA ARG A 165 5.54 23.07 18.05
C ARG A 165 4.11 23.53 18.27
N MET A 166 3.90 24.56 19.10
CA MET A 166 2.54 25.09 19.30
C MET A 166 1.92 25.58 17.99
N HIS A 167 2.68 26.33 17.20
CA HIS A 167 2.22 26.77 15.87
C HIS A 167 1.99 25.57 14.93
N ALA A 168 2.90 24.61 14.90
CA ALA A 168 2.75 23.42 14.06
C ALA A 168 1.44 22.66 14.34
N MET A 169 1.03 22.57 15.62
CA MET A 169 -0.23 21.91 15.99
C MET A 169 -1.47 22.59 15.40
N LEU A 170 -1.43 23.90 15.11
CA LEU A 170 -2.51 24.60 14.39
C LEU A 170 -2.55 24.22 12.90
N CYS A 171 -1.40 23.97 12.29
CA CYS A 171 -1.30 23.55 10.90
C CYS A 171 -1.63 22.06 10.71
N TYR A 172 -1.36 21.22 11.73
CA TYR A 172 -1.59 19.77 11.68
C TYR A 172 -3.02 19.37 12.03
N ARG A 173 -3.80 20.29 12.63
CA ARG A 173 -5.21 20.09 13.02
C ARG A 173 -6.11 21.05 12.31
N THR A 174 -7.40 20.79 12.32
CA THR A 174 -8.43 21.68 11.75
C THR A 174 -9.21 22.42 12.83
N PRO A 175 -9.87 23.53 12.48
CA PRO A 175 -10.80 24.20 13.38
C PRO A 175 -11.91 23.27 13.90
N GLU A 176 -12.39 22.34 13.05
CA GLU A 176 -13.40 21.34 13.41
C GLU A 176 -12.86 20.37 14.48
N SER A 177 -11.65 19.87 14.31
CA SER A 177 -10.98 19.00 15.30
C SER A 177 -10.82 19.71 16.66
N PHE A 178 -10.50 20.99 16.65
CA PHE A 178 -10.44 21.81 17.89
C PHE A 178 -11.80 21.99 18.51
N LYS A 179 -12.84 22.28 17.69
CA LYS A 179 -14.22 22.43 18.15
C LYS A 179 -14.73 21.17 18.82
N GLU A 180 -14.56 20.01 18.18
CA GLU A 180 -14.99 18.72 18.70
C GLU A 180 -14.28 18.34 20.00
N ARG A 181 -13.01 18.76 20.15
CA ARG A 181 -12.21 18.41 21.33
C ARG A 181 -12.44 19.31 22.52
N PHE A 182 -12.56 20.63 22.32
CA PHE A 182 -12.39 21.59 23.40
C PHE A 182 -13.67 22.33 23.78
N HIS A 183 -14.63 22.54 22.87
CA HIS A 183 -15.93 23.19 23.14
C HIS A 183 -15.84 24.50 23.96
N ARG A 184 -14.70 25.23 23.88
CA ARG A 184 -14.38 26.37 24.72
C ARG A 184 -14.34 26.10 26.24
N SER A 185 -14.11 24.83 26.61
CA SER A 185 -13.99 24.40 28.01
C SER A 185 -12.76 25.05 28.68
N LYS A 186 -12.84 25.24 29.97
CA LYS A 186 -11.75 25.70 30.83
C LYS A 186 -11.39 24.59 31.81
N LYS A 187 -10.15 24.63 32.31
CA LYS A 187 -9.70 23.80 33.42
C LYS A 187 -10.49 24.12 34.68
N ASP A 188 -10.77 23.10 35.46
CA ASP A 188 -11.45 23.25 36.75
C ASP A 188 -10.71 24.28 37.63
N ASN A 189 -11.47 25.22 38.20
CA ASN A 189 -11.00 26.30 39.08
C ASN A 189 -9.89 27.17 38.44
N SER A 190 -9.91 27.37 37.14
CA SER A 190 -8.91 28.17 36.39
C SER A 190 -9.60 29.01 35.31
N ASP A 191 -8.97 30.13 34.94
CA ASP A 191 -9.36 30.93 33.78
C ASP A 191 -8.69 30.47 32.48
N VAL A 192 -7.84 29.43 32.53
CA VAL A 192 -7.11 28.88 31.39
C VAL A 192 -8.02 27.96 30.57
N PHE A 193 -8.13 28.17 29.25
CA PHE A 193 -8.85 27.27 28.35
C PHE A 193 -8.10 25.96 28.18
N ASP A 194 -8.84 24.88 28.02
CA ASP A 194 -8.25 23.55 27.78
C ASP A 194 -7.35 23.51 26.54
N VAL A 195 -7.73 24.25 25.50
CA VAL A 195 -6.93 24.37 24.27
C VAL A 195 -5.57 25.02 24.51
N GLU A 196 -5.50 26.05 25.37
CA GLU A 196 -4.22 26.70 25.74
C GLU A 196 -3.30 25.72 26.46
N SER A 197 -3.86 25.01 27.44
CA SER A 197 -3.14 23.97 28.18
C SER A 197 -2.64 22.83 27.27
N TRP A 198 -3.45 22.43 26.30
CA TRP A 198 -3.10 21.38 25.33
C TRP A 198 -1.94 21.82 24.42
N LEU A 199 -1.96 23.06 23.91
CA LEU A 199 -0.87 23.60 23.09
C LEU A 199 0.44 23.68 23.87
N LEU A 200 0.39 24.21 25.10
CA LEU A 200 1.55 24.30 25.99
C LEU A 200 2.13 22.91 26.29
N HIS A 201 1.26 21.91 26.54
CA HIS A 201 1.68 20.52 26.75
C HIS A 201 2.43 19.97 25.54
N HIS A 202 1.90 20.16 24.31
CA HIS A 202 2.55 19.69 23.10
C HIS A 202 3.88 20.37 22.83
N GLY A 203 3.98 21.68 23.09
CA GLY A 203 5.22 22.43 23.02
C GLY A 203 6.29 21.85 23.96
N LYS A 204 5.93 21.71 25.26
CA LYS A 204 6.80 21.14 26.28
C LYS A 204 7.25 19.70 25.94
N LYS A 205 6.30 18.84 25.59
CA LYS A 205 6.57 17.44 25.25
C LYS A 205 7.57 17.29 24.10
N LEU A 206 7.50 18.14 23.07
CA LEU A 206 8.46 18.09 21.98
C LEU A 206 9.82 18.64 22.42
N GLN A 207 9.87 19.76 23.12
CA GLN A 207 11.10 20.38 23.64
C GLN A 207 11.92 19.42 24.51
N GLU A 208 11.26 18.57 25.30
CA GLU A 208 11.94 17.58 26.16
C GLU A 208 12.66 16.47 25.40
N ARG A 209 12.26 16.20 24.16
CA ARG A 209 12.78 15.06 23.38
C ARG A 209 13.42 15.42 22.03
N TYR A 210 13.33 16.67 21.58
CA TYR A 210 13.75 17.04 20.24
C TYR A 210 14.72 18.23 20.27
N GLN A 211 15.86 18.07 19.58
CA GLN A 211 16.90 19.08 19.57
C GLN A 211 16.58 20.23 18.60
N LEU A 212 17.05 21.44 18.94
CA LEU A 212 16.82 22.62 18.10
C LEU A 212 17.44 22.50 16.70
N SER A 213 18.70 22.00 16.62
CA SER A 213 19.37 21.77 15.32
C SER A 213 18.63 20.74 14.46
N SER A 214 18.11 19.66 15.08
CA SER A 214 17.27 18.69 14.41
C SER A 214 15.99 19.30 13.85
N TYR A 215 15.29 20.13 14.62
CA TYR A 215 14.06 20.74 14.12
C TYR A 215 14.32 21.74 12.98
N LYS A 216 15.40 22.51 13.07
CA LYS A 216 15.84 23.40 11.98
C LYS A 216 16.11 22.62 10.70
N LEU A 217 16.83 21.51 10.81
CA LEU A 217 17.10 20.64 9.66
C LEU A 217 15.82 20.06 9.06
N MET A 218 14.96 19.46 9.89
CA MET A 218 13.71 18.86 9.39
C MET A 218 12.79 19.89 8.73
N ASN A 219 12.72 21.12 9.27
CA ASN A 219 11.99 22.22 8.65
C ASN A 219 12.61 22.65 7.31
N GLN A 220 13.93 22.70 7.21
CA GLN A 220 14.65 22.98 5.97
C GLN A 220 14.38 21.90 4.90
N LEU A 221 14.41 20.62 5.29
CA LEU A 221 14.11 19.51 4.38
C LEU A 221 12.67 19.62 3.87
N LEU A 222 11.70 19.84 4.76
CA LEU A 222 10.30 20.00 4.39
C LEU A 222 10.09 21.14 3.37
N LYS A 223 10.77 22.28 3.58
CA LYS A 223 10.74 23.43 2.70
C LYS A 223 11.32 23.14 1.31
N THR A 224 12.24 22.19 1.20
CA THR A 224 13.04 21.92 0.00
C THR A 224 12.61 20.67 -0.77
N ILE A 225 11.43 20.09 -0.49
CA ILE A 225 10.86 19.05 -1.33
C ILE A 225 10.60 19.65 -2.72
N ASP A 226 11.34 19.18 -3.73
CA ASP A 226 11.13 19.57 -5.13
C ASP A 226 11.86 18.60 -6.06
N VAL A 227 11.17 17.57 -6.53
CA VAL A 227 11.75 16.56 -7.44
C VAL A 227 12.21 17.14 -8.78
N THR A 228 11.81 18.38 -9.11
CA THR A 228 12.22 19.03 -10.35
C THR A 228 13.55 19.77 -10.24
N ASP A 229 14.11 19.87 -9.04
CA ASP A 229 15.36 20.60 -8.77
C ASP A 229 15.32 22.04 -9.30
N GLY A 230 14.15 22.70 -9.14
CA GLY A 230 13.91 24.06 -9.61
C GLY A 230 13.73 24.22 -11.14
N GLN A 231 13.83 23.15 -11.91
CA GLN A 231 13.72 23.20 -13.38
C GLN A 231 12.26 23.00 -13.84
N LYS A 232 11.67 23.99 -14.46
CA LYS A 232 10.26 23.96 -14.94
C LYS A 232 9.93 22.81 -15.93
N LYS A 233 10.94 22.26 -16.62
CA LYS A 233 10.77 21.19 -17.63
C LYS A 233 10.86 19.77 -17.08
N ASN A 234 11.19 19.56 -15.81
CA ASN A 234 11.53 18.24 -15.25
C ASN A 234 10.31 17.46 -14.73
N ARG A 235 9.08 17.89 -15.02
CA ARG A 235 7.89 17.09 -14.71
C ARG A 235 7.92 15.70 -15.38
N GLU A 236 8.56 15.61 -16.55
CA GLU A 236 8.80 14.35 -17.27
C GLU A 236 9.59 13.31 -16.44
N LEU A 237 10.22 13.74 -15.33
CA LEU A 237 10.91 12.83 -14.41
C LEU A 237 9.92 11.90 -13.68
N LEU A 238 8.75 12.40 -13.32
CA LEU A 238 7.70 11.60 -12.67
C LEU A 238 7.12 10.55 -13.62
N ASP A 239 7.06 10.85 -14.90
CA ASP A 239 6.57 9.93 -15.94
C ASP A 239 7.47 8.70 -16.09
N LYS A 240 8.76 8.81 -15.73
CA LYS A 240 9.75 7.73 -15.80
C LYS A 240 9.69 6.77 -14.62
N VAL A 241 9.05 7.11 -13.53
CA VAL A 241 8.93 6.26 -12.34
C VAL A 241 8.17 4.98 -12.70
N GLU A 242 8.78 3.81 -12.52
CA GLU A 242 8.16 2.52 -12.89
C GLU A 242 7.24 1.95 -11.82
N ALA A 243 7.36 2.44 -10.59
CA ALA A 243 6.55 1.98 -9.46
C ALA A 243 5.04 2.18 -9.67
N ASN A 244 4.23 1.28 -9.08
CA ASN A 244 2.81 1.55 -8.85
C ASN A 244 2.71 2.63 -7.76
N ILE A 245 2.16 3.79 -8.08
CA ILE A 245 2.07 4.93 -7.17
C ILE A 245 0.69 4.96 -6.54
N HIS A 246 0.62 4.95 -5.20
CA HIS A 246 -0.61 4.96 -4.42
C HIS A 246 -0.65 6.22 -3.56
N ILE A 247 -1.12 7.32 -4.12
CA ILE A 247 -1.21 8.61 -3.41
C ILE A 247 -2.33 8.53 -2.39
N ILE A 248 -2.03 8.81 -1.13
CA ILE A 248 -3.02 8.84 -0.03
C ILE A 248 -3.04 10.25 0.55
N GLY A 249 -4.09 11.01 0.26
CA GLY A 249 -4.35 12.33 0.83
C GLY A 249 -5.19 12.25 2.10
N VAL A 250 -5.36 13.37 2.79
CA VAL A 250 -6.33 13.57 3.86
C VAL A 250 -7.26 14.72 3.46
N ASP A 251 -8.57 14.48 3.47
CA ASP A 251 -9.57 15.43 2.95
C ASP A 251 -9.53 16.81 3.60
N SER A 252 -9.20 16.86 4.89
CA SER A 252 -9.13 18.07 5.70
C SER A 252 -7.70 18.59 5.96
N ASP A 253 -6.68 18.04 5.27
CA ASP A 253 -5.29 18.48 5.48
C ASP A 253 -5.08 19.92 5.08
N LEU A 254 -4.61 20.73 6.04
CA LEU A 254 -4.26 22.15 5.83
C LEU A 254 -2.77 22.37 5.55
N PHE A 255 -1.98 21.30 5.54
CA PHE A 255 -0.54 21.35 5.39
C PHE A 255 -0.08 20.87 4.02
N PHE A 256 -0.46 19.62 3.63
CA PHE A 256 -0.44 19.10 2.27
C PHE A 256 -1.89 18.91 1.82
N THR A 257 -2.43 19.87 1.12
CA THR A 257 -3.87 19.90 0.86
C THR A 257 -4.32 18.77 -0.05
N ALA A 258 -5.51 18.22 0.21
CA ALA A 258 -6.10 17.18 -0.64
C ALA A 258 -6.25 17.64 -2.10
N GLU A 259 -6.50 18.93 -2.34
CA GLU A 259 -6.62 19.46 -3.70
C GLU A 259 -5.30 19.35 -4.47
N GLU A 260 -4.17 19.66 -3.85
CA GLU A 260 -2.83 19.48 -4.45
C GLU A 260 -2.58 18.02 -4.80
N ASN A 261 -2.89 17.07 -3.87
CA ASN A 261 -2.76 15.64 -4.12
C ASN A 261 -3.68 15.14 -5.26
N ARG A 262 -4.94 15.64 -5.33
CA ARG A 262 -5.86 15.34 -6.45
C ARG A 262 -5.33 15.86 -7.77
N GLU A 263 -4.76 17.07 -7.79
CA GLU A 263 -4.12 17.62 -8.99
C GLU A 263 -2.90 16.80 -9.43
N THR A 264 -2.06 16.38 -8.48
CA THR A 264 -0.91 15.51 -8.75
C THR A 264 -1.37 14.20 -9.36
N HIS A 265 -2.38 13.54 -8.78
CA HIS A 265 -2.98 12.33 -9.34
C HIS A 265 -3.52 12.56 -10.75
N LYS A 266 -4.39 13.57 -10.95
CA LYS A 266 -4.97 13.90 -12.26
C LYS A 266 -3.89 14.09 -13.33
N LYS A 267 -2.80 14.77 -12.96
CA LYS A 267 -1.69 15.05 -13.89
C LYS A 267 -0.89 13.80 -14.23
N LEU A 268 -0.64 12.92 -13.26
CA LEU A 268 0.10 11.67 -13.50
C LEU A 268 -0.74 10.65 -14.26
N ALA A 269 -2.02 10.55 -13.99
CA ALA A 269 -2.95 9.64 -14.67
C ALA A 269 -3.13 9.95 -16.18
N LEU A 270 -2.69 11.12 -16.67
CA LEU A 270 -2.66 11.42 -18.10
C LEU A 270 -1.60 10.61 -18.86
N THR A 271 -0.54 10.21 -18.19
CA THR A 271 0.65 9.57 -18.80
C THR A 271 0.96 8.20 -18.22
N LYS A 272 0.33 7.83 -17.09
CA LYS A 272 0.61 6.61 -16.33
C LYS A 272 -0.69 5.90 -15.96
N GLU A 273 -0.76 4.59 -16.24
CA GLU A 273 -1.90 3.73 -15.83
C GLU A 273 -1.75 3.19 -14.39
N ASN A 274 -0.53 3.24 -13.85
CA ASN A 274 -0.17 2.65 -12.54
C ASN A 274 -0.18 3.68 -11.39
N VAL A 275 -1.09 4.63 -11.41
CA VAL A 275 -1.28 5.65 -10.36
C VAL A 275 -2.70 5.57 -9.82
N THR A 276 -2.83 5.48 -8.51
CA THR A 276 -4.11 5.48 -7.80
C THR A 276 -4.14 6.59 -6.75
N TYR A 277 -5.34 7.04 -6.42
CA TYR A 277 -5.56 8.07 -5.40
C TYR A 277 -6.61 7.62 -4.40
N TYR A 278 -6.34 7.84 -3.13
CA TYR A 278 -7.22 7.57 -2.00
C TYR A 278 -7.26 8.76 -1.06
N GLU A 279 -8.34 8.92 -0.32
CA GLU A 279 -8.45 9.91 0.75
C GLU A 279 -8.80 9.26 2.08
N ILE A 280 -8.14 9.70 3.13
CA ILE A 280 -8.55 9.49 4.52
C ILE A 280 -9.54 10.61 4.85
N ASN A 281 -10.77 10.24 5.23
CA ASN A 281 -11.78 11.20 5.64
C ASN A 281 -11.68 11.42 7.15
N SER A 282 -11.33 12.61 7.57
CA SER A 282 -11.13 12.93 8.98
C SER A 282 -11.22 14.42 9.26
N VAL A 283 -11.71 14.79 10.42
CA VAL A 283 -11.65 16.18 10.92
C VAL A 283 -10.27 16.54 11.48
N HIS A 284 -9.35 15.59 11.57
CA HIS A 284 -8.07 15.77 12.29
C HIS A 284 -6.95 16.37 11.46
N GLY A 285 -7.19 16.71 10.19
CA GLY A 285 -6.21 17.37 9.33
C GLY A 285 -5.00 16.49 9.04
N HIS A 286 -3.84 17.11 8.93
CA HIS A 286 -2.59 16.44 8.60
C HIS A 286 -2.25 15.23 9.50
N ASP A 287 -2.58 15.32 10.79
CA ASP A 287 -2.32 14.22 11.73
C ASP A 287 -3.19 12.98 11.51
N ALA A 288 -4.20 13.02 10.62
CA ALA A 288 -5.12 11.91 10.40
C ALA A 288 -4.41 10.60 10.00
N PHE A 289 -3.32 10.64 9.23
CA PHE A 289 -2.57 9.43 8.88
C PHE A 289 -1.88 8.74 10.08
N LEU A 290 -1.82 9.42 11.23
CA LEU A 290 -1.35 8.90 12.52
C LEU A 290 -2.49 8.62 13.49
N MET A 291 -3.74 8.72 13.06
CA MET A 291 -4.93 8.55 13.90
C MET A 291 -5.99 7.65 13.28
N GLU A 292 -6.24 7.77 11.99
CA GLU A 292 -7.26 7.02 11.24
C GLU A 292 -6.71 5.69 10.73
N TYR A 293 -6.15 4.89 11.64
CA TYR A 293 -5.46 3.64 11.29
C TYR A 293 -6.36 2.65 10.55
N ASP A 294 -7.65 2.56 10.90
CA ASP A 294 -8.58 1.64 10.24
C ASP A 294 -8.79 1.99 8.75
N GLN A 295 -8.84 3.28 8.43
CA GLN A 295 -8.97 3.74 7.06
C GLN A 295 -7.66 3.50 6.29
N LEU A 296 -6.54 3.89 6.87
CA LEU A 296 -5.22 3.67 6.27
C LEU A 296 -4.96 2.19 6.03
N GLN A 297 -5.27 1.31 7.00
CA GLN A 297 -5.14 -0.13 6.88
C GLN A 297 -5.95 -0.67 5.70
N LYS A 298 -7.23 -0.30 5.57
CA LYS A 298 -8.10 -0.73 4.46
C LYS A 298 -7.56 -0.31 3.09
N ILE A 299 -6.92 0.86 3.01
CA ILE A 299 -6.32 1.37 1.76
C ILE A 299 -5.07 0.57 1.39
N ILE A 300 -4.17 0.32 2.34
CA ILE A 300 -2.87 -0.29 2.05
C ILE A 300 -2.88 -1.82 2.09
N GLU A 301 -3.76 -2.46 2.86
CA GLU A 301 -3.82 -3.91 2.99
C GLU A 301 -3.87 -4.65 1.64
N PRO A 302 -4.64 -4.22 0.62
CA PRO A 302 -4.62 -4.86 -0.69
C PRO A 302 -3.27 -4.81 -1.42
N ILE A 303 -2.41 -3.83 -1.07
CA ILE A 303 -1.06 -3.68 -1.65
C ILE A 303 -0.10 -4.68 -1.00
N PHE A 304 -0.20 -4.84 0.33
CA PHE A 304 0.69 -5.68 1.13
C PHE A 304 0.26 -7.13 1.24
N ASN A 305 -0.97 -7.45 0.86
CA ASN A 305 -1.47 -8.81 0.93
C ASN A 305 -1.05 -9.58 -0.33
N ILE A 306 0.20 -10.06 -0.37
CA ILE A 306 0.75 -10.90 -1.46
C ILE A 306 -0.17 -12.11 -1.69
N ASN A 307 -0.70 -12.70 -0.62
CA ASN A 307 -1.67 -13.80 -0.70
C ASN A 307 -3.03 -13.38 -1.27
N TYR A 308 -3.40 -12.11 -1.18
CA TYR A 308 -4.69 -11.64 -1.71
C TYR A 308 -4.71 -11.62 -3.25
N ARG A 309 -3.58 -11.33 -3.91
CA ARG A 309 -3.45 -11.41 -5.37
C ARG A 309 -3.14 -12.83 -5.86
N GLU A 310 -2.28 -13.57 -5.15
CA GLU A 310 -1.93 -14.96 -5.49
C GLU A 310 -3.00 -15.97 -5.10
N ASN A 311 -3.87 -15.68 -4.13
CA ASN A 311 -4.91 -16.59 -3.63
C ASN A 311 -6.34 -16.23 -4.01
N LYS A 312 -6.56 -15.21 -4.85
CA LYS A 312 -7.89 -15.04 -5.47
C LYS A 312 -8.13 -16.21 -6.44
N MET A 313 -8.58 -17.32 -5.89
CA MET A 313 -9.09 -18.41 -6.71
C MET A 313 -10.40 -17.97 -7.35
N LYS A 314 -10.44 -17.84 -8.67
CA LYS A 314 -11.69 -17.61 -9.40
C LYS A 314 -12.41 -18.94 -9.56
N ILE A 315 -13.67 -18.98 -9.21
CA ILE A 315 -14.52 -20.15 -9.46
C ILE A 315 -15.23 -19.92 -10.80
N LEU A 316 -14.89 -20.76 -11.77
CA LEU A 316 -15.55 -20.80 -13.07
C LEU A 316 -16.59 -21.93 -13.04
N LYS A 317 -17.87 -21.61 -13.18
CA LYS A 317 -18.95 -22.61 -13.23
C LYS A 317 -19.50 -22.67 -14.65
N PHE A 318 -19.46 -23.88 -15.22
CA PHE A 318 -20.07 -24.19 -16.52
C PHE A 318 -21.25 -25.12 -16.31
N GLY A 319 -22.46 -24.66 -16.67
CA GLY A 319 -23.69 -25.47 -16.63
C GLY A 319 -23.74 -26.45 -17.77
N GLY A 320 -24.59 -27.49 -17.65
CA GLY A 320 -24.73 -28.56 -18.66
C GLY A 320 -25.02 -28.02 -20.06
N LYS A 321 -25.91 -27.04 -20.20
CA LYS A 321 -26.21 -26.36 -21.48
C LYS A 321 -25.00 -25.67 -22.12
N SER A 322 -24.10 -25.13 -21.31
CA SER A 322 -22.86 -24.52 -21.82
C SER A 322 -21.83 -25.56 -22.31
N LEU A 323 -22.04 -26.84 -21.99
CA LEU A 323 -21.19 -27.95 -22.35
C LEU A 323 -21.88 -28.88 -23.37
N ALA A 324 -23.11 -28.55 -23.82
CA ALA A 324 -23.98 -29.44 -24.58
C ALA A 324 -23.44 -29.85 -25.96
N ASN A 325 -22.78 -28.94 -26.66
CA ASN A 325 -22.22 -29.17 -27.98
C ASN A 325 -20.71 -28.95 -28.02
N GLY A 326 -20.06 -29.44 -29.08
CA GLY A 326 -18.61 -29.30 -29.23
C GLY A 326 -18.10 -27.84 -29.13
N ASP A 327 -18.87 -26.86 -29.60
CA ASP A 327 -18.49 -25.44 -29.55
C ASP A 327 -18.60 -24.88 -28.13
N GLY A 328 -19.62 -25.29 -27.37
CA GLY A 328 -19.76 -24.90 -25.96
C GLY A 328 -18.58 -25.39 -25.10
N LEU A 329 -18.21 -26.66 -25.29
CA LEU A 329 -17.07 -27.28 -24.60
C LEU A 329 -15.74 -26.61 -25.02
N LYS A 330 -15.53 -26.30 -26.31
CA LYS A 330 -14.36 -25.58 -26.81
C LYS A 330 -14.24 -24.18 -26.17
N ASN A 331 -15.33 -23.43 -26.16
CA ASN A 331 -15.37 -22.09 -25.52
C ASN A 331 -15.03 -22.19 -24.02
N ALA A 332 -15.54 -23.21 -23.31
CA ALA A 332 -15.19 -23.40 -21.90
C ALA A 332 -13.69 -23.68 -21.71
N ILE A 333 -13.12 -24.55 -22.56
CA ILE A 333 -11.67 -24.84 -22.55
C ILE A 333 -10.83 -23.60 -22.88
N GLU A 334 -11.23 -22.81 -23.85
CA GLU A 334 -10.54 -21.55 -24.19
C GLU A 334 -10.54 -20.55 -23.04
N ILE A 335 -11.68 -20.36 -22.37
CA ILE A 335 -11.79 -19.49 -21.18
C ILE A 335 -10.87 -19.99 -20.06
N ILE A 336 -10.89 -21.29 -19.75
CA ILE A 336 -10.04 -21.92 -18.74
C ILE A 336 -8.55 -21.73 -19.10
N SER A 337 -8.19 -22.03 -20.36
CA SER A 337 -6.81 -21.94 -20.85
C SER A 337 -6.28 -20.51 -20.83
N SER A 338 -7.09 -19.52 -21.22
CA SER A 338 -6.72 -18.11 -21.16
C SER A 338 -6.43 -17.69 -19.72
N LYS A 339 -7.35 -17.96 -18.80
CA LYS A 339 -7.22 -17.62 -17.39
C LYS A 339 -6.01 -18.30 -16.72
N SER A 340 -5.76 -19.54 -17.06
CA SER A 340 -4.59 -20.29 -16.57
C SER A 340 -3.27 -19.71 -17.09
N LYS A 341 -3.22 -19.28 -18.36
CA LYS A 341 -2.03 -18.63 -18.95
C LYS A 341 -1.73 -17.26 -18.32
N ASP A 342 -2.76 -16.54 -17.88
CA ASP A 342 -2.63 -15.28 -17.17
C ASP A 342 -2.12 -15.46 -15.72
N GLY A 343 -1.81 -16.69 -15.30
CA GLY A 343 -1.32 -17.02 -13.95
C GLY A 343 -2.41 -16.97 -12.86
N GLU A 344 -3.69 -16.88 -13.25
CA GLU A 344 -4.80 -16.88 -12.29
C GLU A 344 -5.00 -18.28 -11.67
N LYS A 345 -5.14 -18.36 -10.35
CA LYS A 345 -5.61 -19.59 -9.69
C LYS A 345 -7.10 -19.74 -9.95
N ILE A 346 -7.49 -20.82 -10.62
CA ILE A 346 -8.88 -21.09 -10.97
C ILE A 346 -9.33 -22.44 -10.41
N ALA A 347 -10.55 -22.48 -9.87
CA ALA A 347 -11.31 -23.70 -9.63
C ALA A 347 -12.41 -23.79 -10.69
N VAL A 348 -12.49 -24.92 -11.36
CA VAL A 348 -13.49 -25.13 -12.40
C VAL A 348 -14.55 -26.11 -11.90
N VAL A 349 -15.80 -25.66 -11.91
CA VAL A 349 -16.96 -26.49 -11.58
C VAL A 349 -17.75 -26.72 -12.85
N VAL A 350 -17.86 -27.97 -13.26
CA VAL A 350 -18.61 -28.39 -14.44
C VAL A 350 -19.83 -29.21 -14.02
N SER A 351 -20.92 -29.05 -14.74
CA SER A 351 -22.08 -29.96 -14.67
C SER A 351 -21.94 -31.12 -15.64
N ALA A 352 -22.77 -32.12 -15.50
CA ALA A 352 -22.97 -33.12 -16.56
C ALA A 352 -23.31 -32.41 -17.89
N ARG A 353 -22.80 -32.95 -18.99
CA ARG A 353 -22.99 -32.41 -20.32
C ARG A 353 -24.45 -32.53 -20.75
N ASP A 354 -25.08 -31.36 -21.02
CA ASP A 354 -26.48 -31.24 -21.42
C ASP A 354 -27.43 -32.03 -20.48
N ASN A 355 -28.20 -32.96 -21.03
CA ASN A 355 -29.15 -33.81 -20.30
C ASN A 355 -28.58 -35.25 -20.01
N SER A 356 -27.25 -35.37 -19.87
CA SER A 356 -26.60 -36.67 -19.64
C SER A 356 -27.12 -37.38 -18.39
N THR A 357 -27.49 -36.66 -17.33
CA THR A 357 -28.09 -37.27 -16.12
C THR A 357 -29.43 -37.89 -16.44
N ASP A 358 -30.33 -37.18 -17.13
CA ASP A 358 -31.66 -37.66 -17.51
C ASP A 358 -31.56 -38.86 -18.46
N GLN A 359 -30.55 -38.87 -19.37
CA GLN A 359 -30.28 -39.97 -20.26
C GLN A 359 -29.87 -41.25 -19.51
N LEU A 360 -28.96 -41.11 -18.51
CA LEU A 360 -28.54 -42.23 -17.67
C LEU A 360 -29.71 -42.77 -16.83
N GLU A 361 -30.54 -41.91 -16.28
CA GLU A 361 -31.76 -42.31 -15.57
C GLU A 361 -32.72 -43.08 -16.49
N SER A 362 -32.95 -42.57 -17.71
CA SER A 362 -33.80 -43.26 -18.69
C SER A 362 -33.23 -44.61 -19.13
N ILE A 363 -31.91 -44.76 -19.23
CA ILE A 363 -31.26 -46.05 -19.54
C ILE A 363 -31.46 -47.04 -18.38
N LEU A 364 -31.28 -46.55 -17.12
CA LEU A 364 -31.46 -47.32 -15.90
C LEU A 364 -32.90 -47.83 -15.76
N GLU A 365 -33.90 -46.98 -15.98
CA GLU A 365 -35.31 -47.33 -15.97
C GLU A 365 -35.61 -48.39 -17.04
N THR A 366 -35.09 -48.22 -18.26
CA THR A 366 -35.26 -49.16 -19.36
C THR A 366 -34.67 -50.55 -19.04
N ALA A 367 -33.50 -50.57 -18.35
CA ALA A 367 -32.88 -51.81 -17.87
C ALA A 367 -33.73 -52.47 -16.78
N ALA A 368 -34.26 -51.69 -15.81
CA ALA A 368 -35.13 -52.19 -14.76
C ALA A 368 -36.44 -52.81 -15.30
N GLU A 369 -36.96 -52.26 -16.40
CA GLU A 369 -38.13 -52.79 -17.11
C GLU A 369 -37.81 -54.01 -17.99
N LYS A 370 -36.56 -54.52 -17.98
CA LYS A 370 -36.05 -55.62 -18.79
C LYS A 370 -36.24 -55.42 -20.32
N LYS A 371 -36.20 -54.14 -20.75
CA LYS A 371 -36.27 -53.71 -22.14
C LYS A 371 -34.88 -53.53 -22.73
N ASP A 372 -34.79 -53.29 -24.05
CA ASP A 372 -33.49 -53.03 -24.72
C ASP A 372 -32.90 -51.65 -24.32
N TYR A 373 -32.08 -51.68 -23.30
CA TYR A 373 -31.32 -50.52 -22.86
C TYR A 373 -30.00 -50.35 -23.63
N LYS A 374 -29.47 -51.40 -24.25
CA LYS A 374 -28.13 -51.39 -24.91
C LYS A 374 -28.07 -50.40 -26.05
N SER A 375 -29.11 -50.33 -26.89
CA SER A 375 -29.21 -49.34 -27.98
C SER A 375 -29.15 -47.88 -27.48
N LYS A 376 -29.85 -47.59 -26.37
CA LYS A 376 -29.81 -46.26 -25.74
C LYS A 376 -28.41 -45.98 -25.16
N PHE A 377 -27.78 -46.95 -24.53
CA PHE A 377 -26.47 -46.79 -23.95
C PHE A 377 -25.38 -46.59 -25.02
N ASP A 378 -25.45 -47.29 -26.15
CA ASP A 378 -24.52 -47.05 -27.26
C ASP A 378 -24.68 -45.66 -27.87
N THR A 379 -25.88 -45.11 -27.89
CA THR A 379 -26.12 -43.73 -28.32
C THR A 379 -25.50 -42.75 -27.32
N PHE A 380 -25.65 -43.01 -26.03
CA PHE A 380 -25.02 -42.20 -24.96
C PHE A 380 -23.50 -42.24 -25.05
N LYS A 381 -22.89 -43.44 -25.25
CA LYS A 381 -21.42 -43.55 -25.39
C LYS A 381 -20.91 -42.70 -26.56
N LYS A 382 -21.54 -42.77 -27.72
CA LYS A 382 -21.19 -41.97 -28.91
C LYS A 382 -21.26 -40.46 -28.61
N TYR A 383 -22.34 -40.01 -27.96
CA TYR A 383 -22.54 -38.62 -27.61
C TYR A 383 -21.43 -38.10 -26.64
N GLN A 384 -21.01 -38.93 -25.68
CA GLN A 384 -19.98 -38.50 -24.73
C GLN A 384 -18.58 -38.46 -25.39
N GLN A 385 -18.29 -39.32 -26.36
CA GLN A 385 -17.01 -39.38 -27.09
C GLN A 385 -16.87 -38.31 -28.18
N GLU A 386 -17.99 -37.80 -28.73
CA GLU A 386 -18.00 -36.83 -29.83
C GLU A 386 -17.05 -35.65 -29.69
N PRO A 387 -16.89 -34.99 -28.48
CA PRO A 387 -16.03 -33.81 -28.32
C PRO A 387 -14.55 -34.13 -28.48
N ASN A 388 -14.09 -35.33 -28.13
CA ASN A 388 -12.69 -35.73 -28.25
C ASN A 388 -12.55 -37.28 -28.30
N GLU A 389 -12.37 -37.78 -29.50
CA GLU A 389 -12.22 -39.20 -29.76
C GLU A 389 -10.92 -39.81 -29.18
N ASN A 390 -9.96 -38.98 -28.77
CA ASN A 390 -8.70 -39.45 -28.18
C ASN A 390 -8.78 -39.72 -26.67
N ILE A 391 -9.89 -39.40 -26.02
CA ILE A 391 -10.11 -39.70 -24.60
C ILE A 391 -10.69 -41.14 -24.51
N ASP A 392 -10.00 -42.02 -23.78
CA ASP A 392 -10.47 -43.36 -23.50
C ASP A 392 -11.41 -43.37 -22.29
N PHE A 393 -12.68 -43.63 -22.50
CA PHE A 393 -13.73 -43.78 -21.48
C PHE A 393 -14.11 -45.27 -21.26
N SER A 394 -13.27 -46.22 -21.68
CA SER A 394 -13.59 -47.62 -21.65
C SER A 394 -13.89 -48.15 -20.25
N GLU A 395 -13.16 -47.68 -19.24
CA GLU A 395 -13.35 -48.11 -17.85
C GLU A 395 -14.66 -47.54 -17.26
N GLU A 396 -14.97 -46.26 -17.52
CA GLU A 396 -16.21 -45.66 -17.09
C GLU A 396 -17.43 -46.30 -17.76
N PHE A 397 -17.36 -46.56 -19.05
CA PHE A 397 -18.45 -47.21 -19.76
C PHE A 397 -18.65 -48.68 -19.32
N LEU A 398 -17.57 -49.40 -19.03
CA LEU A 398 -17.67 -50.77 -18.48
C LEU A 398 -18.33 -50.76 -17.10
N THR A 399 -18.01 -49.77 -16.26
CA THR A 399 -18.65 -49.62 -14.95
C THR A 399 -20.14 -49.37 -15.08
N LEU A 400 -20.57 -48.48 -15.98
CA LEU A 400 -21.98 -48.21 -16.25
C LEU A 400 -22.71 -49.42 -16.82
N GLU A 401 -22.09 -50.16 -17.77
CA GLU A 401 -22.64 -51.34 -18.35
C GLU A 401 -22.88 -52.43 -17.31
N THR A 402 -21.95 -52.63 -16.40
CA THR A 402 -22.09 -53.58 -15.28
C THR A 402 -23.26 -53.23 -14.38
N ILE A 403 -23.49 -51.91 -14.09
CA ILE A 403 -24.61 -51.46 -13.31
C ILE A 403 -25.92 -51.75 -14.02
N PHE A 404 -26.03 -51.41 -15.31
CA PHE A 404 -27.26 -51.62 -16.08
C PHE A 404 -27.59 -53.13 -16.26
N GLU A 405 -26.56 -53.96 -16.47
CA GLU A 405 -26.74 -55.42 -16.50
C GLU A 405 -27.26 -55.96 -15.17
N GLY A 406 -26.61 -55.52 -14.04
CA GLY A 406 -27.06 -55.93 -12.72
C GLY A 406 -28.51 -55.54 -12.43
N VAL A 407 -28.95 -54.36 -12.83
CA VAL A 407 -30.34 -53.89 -12.66
C VAL A 407 -31.30 -54.71 -13.55
N SER A 408 -30.91 -55.04 -14.77
CA SER A 408 -31.76 -55.81 -15.68
C SER A 408 -32.00 -57.26 -15.23
N LEU A 409 -31.15 -57.79 -14.34
CA LEU A 409 -31.27 -59.13 -13.77
C LEU A 409 -32.17 -59.19 -12.54
N LEU A 410 -32.41 -58.08 -11.87
CA LEU A 410 -33.34 -57.95 -10.75
C LEU A 410 -34.80 -57.95 -11.26
#